data_a7a80ef40ef40c3e7ce086d9abb49ceb
#
_entry.id   a7a80ef40ef40c3e7ce086d9abb49ceb
#
_cell.length_a   1.000
_cell.length_b   1.000
_cell.length_c   1.000
_cell.angle_alpha   90.00
_cell.angle_beta   90.00
_cell.angle_gamma   90.00
#
_symmetry.space_group_name_H-M   'P 1'
#
loop_
_entity.id
_entity.type
_entity.pdbx_description
1 polymer ?
#
loop_
_entity_poly.entity_id
_entity_poly.type
_entity_poly.pdbx_seq_one_letter_code
_entity_poly.pdbx_strand_id
1 'polypeptide(L)'
;MVASTTIGKLKPLWQNACCYFRILDRNSSRKLAREQGFSEKNLYYYTPGEDEQVLMKQLHPEAILLKESGISGGFCEKVEAARQLGIRIFAIRRPETSGKFICVNGEHGLRRIVEKHLPDFFPLRSGLTTGTCAAAAAVAATWDVFNIYFKKRPTEFPVVLPNGETIQVPVEPQHHIPHSDLLENGDGMFETSATVIKDAGDDPDITNGMKVVANIAIPFRIDDPLPEDTPQDDYNIIVCGGEGVGVITMPGLGLELGSSAINDTPREMIKKNVKLWLERLHIAKQPNPILITISIPGGEEIAKRTFNPRLGIEGGISIIGTSGIVKPFSSEAFINSIRKSMEVAKATRNPRIVISSGAKSERFIKAYYPDLPTQAFVHYGNFIGETLKIAAEEQVPHVTLGVMMGKAVKLAEGNLDTHSKKVTMNKEFIQDLARQTGCSEETLAAIGQMNLARELWDIIPEELLEKFGKALIELCHRHCDPLLPNSELTVLLITENGKIYS
;
A
#
# COMPACT_ATOMS: atom_id res chain seq x y z
N MET A 1 35.35 2.00 1.81
CA MET A 1 35.73 2.77 0.59
C MET A 1 35.75 4.24 0.92
N VAL A 2 36.84 4.90 0.68
CA VAL A 2 37.00 6.32 0.98
C VAL A 2 37.04 7.05 -0.36
N ALA A 3 36.35 8.19 -0.50
CA ALA A 3 36.40 8.94 -1.75
C ALA A 3 37.84 9.31 -2.11
N SER A 4 38.15 9.43 -3.41
CA SER A 4 39.49 9.82 -3.92
C SER A 4 40.05 11.08 -3.24
N THR A 5 39.19 12.02 -2.85
CA THR A 5 39.57 13.22 -2.06
C THR A 5 40.14 12.93 -0.68
N THR A 6 39.98 11.72 -0.15
CA THR A 6 40.45 11.34 1.19
C THR A 6 41.85 10.71 1.17
N ILE A 7 42.32 10.30 -0.02
CA ILE A 7 43.65 9.68 -0.16
C ILE A 7 44.74 10.56 0.44
N GLY A 8 44.75 11.86 0.09
CA GLY A 8 45.75 12.81 0.63
C GLY A 8 45.65 13.00 2.16
N LYS A 9 44.42 12.99 2.69
CA LYS A 9 44.20 13.11 4.14
C LYS A 9 44.70 11.90 4.93
N LEU A 10 44.77 10.73 4.29
CA LEU A 10 45.25 9.48 4.88
C LEU A 10 46.73 9.20 4.57
N LYS A 11 47.46 10.19 4.03
CA LYS A 11 48.89 10.06 3.68
C LYS A 11 49.76 9.51 4.81
N PRO A 12 49.59 9.93 6.07
CA PRO A 12 50.38 9.37 7.18
C PRO A 12 50.19 7.86 7.38
N LEU A 13 49.00 7.31 7.03
CA LEU A 13 48.73 5.88 7.15
C LEU A 13 49.36 5.09 6.00
N TRP A 14 49.09 5.46 4.75
CA TRP A 14 49.52 4.68 3.60
C TRP A 14 51.05 4.84 3.27
N GLN A 15 51.72 5.82 3.82
CA GLN A 15 53.17 5.91 3.75
C GLN A 15 53.89 4.93 4.70
N ASN A 16 53.23 4.50 5.76
CA ASN A 16 53.81 3.67 6.81
C ASN A 16 53.20 2.26 6.87
N ALA A 17 52.16 1.97 6.10
CA ALA A 17 51.49 0.67 6.07
C ALA A 17 51.09 0.28 4.65
N CYS A 18 50.93 -1.02 4.41
CA CYS A 18 50.40 -1.51 3.15
C CYS A 18 48.90 -1.17 3.05
N CYS A 19 48.55 -0.21 2.24
CA CYS A 19 47.17 0.27 2.04
C CYS A 19 46.73 0.12 0.60
N TYR A 20 45.47 -0.27 0.42
CA TYR A 20 44.77 -0.30 -0.83
C TYR A 20 43.63 0.68 -0.81
N PHE A 21 43.43 1.44 -1.92
CA PHE A 21 42.26 2.31 -2.06
C PHE A 21 41.37 1.81 -3.18
N ARG A 22 40.09 1.71 -2.89
CA ARG A 22 39.06 1.39 -3.87
C ARG A 22 38.26 2.65 -4.19
N ILE A 23 38.36 3.13 -5.41
CA ILE A 23 37.75 4.38 -5.88
C ILE A 23 36.83 4.12 -7.07
N LEU A 24 35.89 5.04 -7.33
CA LEU A 24 35.06 4.98 -8.54
C LEU A 24 35.90 5.07 -9.79
N ASP A 25 35.62 4.23 -10.78
CA ASP A 25 36.30 4.27 -12.09
C ASP A 25 35.83 5.47 -12.92
N ARG A 26 36.41 6.62 -12.61
CA ARG A 26 36.18 7.89 -13.32
C ARG A 26 37.52 8.60 -13.54
N ASN A 27 37.67 9.25 -14.71
CA ASN A 27 38.90 9.99 -15.05
C ASN A 27 39.28 11.02 -13.96
N SER A 28 38.29 11.70 -13.38
CA SER A 28 38.51 12.66 -12.28
C SER A 28 39.08 11.98 -11.02
N SER A 29 38.58 10.79 -10.66
CA SER A 29 39.05 10.03 -9.50
C SER A 29 40.47 9.51 -9.72
N ARG A 30 40.80 9.02 -10.90
CA ARG A 30 42.13 8.57 -11.28
C ARG A 30 43.14 9.73 -11.27
N LYS A 31 42.79 10.87 -11.87
CA LYS A 31 43.61 12.08 -11.88
C LYS A 31 43.93 12.54 -10.47
N LEU A 32 42.90 12.65 -9.60
CA LEU A 32 43.06 13.10 -8.22
C LEU A 32 43.93 12.16 -7.38
N ALA A 33 43.82 10.85 -7.54
CA ALA A 33 44.68 9.88 -6.87
C ALA A 33 46.15 10.03 -7.24
N ARG A 34 46.45 10.24 -8.53
CA ARG A 34 47.82 10.50 -9.04
C ARG A 34 48.39 11.81 -8.50
N GLU A 35 47.62 12.88 -8.48
CA GLU A 35 48.01 14.19 -7.97
C GLU A 35 48.33 14.13 -6.45
N GLN A 36 47.72 13.22 -5.71
CA GLN A 36 48.01 12.98 -4.27
C GLN A 36 49.22 12.05 -4.04
N GLY A 37 49.83 11.54 -5.13
CA GLY A 37 51.05 10.74 -5.05
C GLY A 37 50.82 9.31 -4.59
N PHE A 38 49.62 8.76 -4.67
CA PHE A 38 49.35 7.38 -4.32
C PHE A 38 49.68 6.43 -5.47
N SER A 39 50.26 5.27 -5.12
CA SER A 39 50.69 4.29 -6.14
C SER A 39 49.52 3.63 -6.83
N GLU A 40 49.55 3.65 -8.19
CA GLU A 40 48.48 3.04 -9.00
C GLU A 40 48.38 1.53 -8.82
N LYS A 41 49.47 0.86 -8.39
CA LYS A 41 49.50 -0.59 -8.10
C LYS A 41 48.58 -0.98 -6.96
N ASN A 42 48.29 -0.05 -6.05
CA ASN A 42 47.43 -0.26 -4.88
C ASN A 42 46.05 0.41 -5.01
N LEU A 43 45.71 0.85 -6.23
CA LEU A 43 44.39 1.37 -6.54
C LEU A 43 43.50 0.29 -7.17
N TYR A 44 42.30 0.16 -6.63
CA TYR A 44 41.24 -0.67 -7.18
C TYR A 44 40.06 0.18 -7.59
N TYR A 45 39.43 -0.18 -8.69
CA TYR A 45 38.32 0.55 -9.23
C TYR A 45 37.00 -0.15 -8.86
N TYR A 46 35.99 0.62 -8.60
CA TYR A 46 34.68 0.15 -8.17
C TYR A 46 33.63 0.46 -9.24
N THR A 47 32.89 -0.58 -9.59
CA THR A 47 31.66 -0.47 -10.39
C THR A 47 30.46 -0.78 -9.46
N PRO A 48 29.39 0.05 -9.44
CA PRO A 48 28.20 -0.25 -8.64
C PRO A 48 27.61 -1.62 -9.01
N GLY A 49 27.29 -2.42 -7.98
CA GLY A 49 26.73 -3.77 -8.14
C GLY A 49 27.73 -4.91 -8.12
N GLU A 50 29.05 -4.63 -7.99
CA GLU A 50 30.06 -5.69 -7.77
C GLU A 50 29.93 -6.32 -6.39
N ASP A 51 30.18 -7.63 -6.32
CA ASP A 51 30.24 -8.36 -5.06
C ASP A 51 31.41 -7.84 -4.20
N GLU A 52 31.07 -7.31 -3.02
CA GLU A 52 32.06 -6.73 -2.09
C GLU A 52 33.02 -7.76 -1.52
N GLN A 53 32.64 -9.04 -1.45
CA GLN A 53 33.50 -10.10 -0.91
C GLN A 53 34.67 -10.49 -1.82
N VAL A 54 34.50 -10.36 -3.15
CA VAL A 54 35.52 -10.81 -4.12
C VAL A 54 36.87 -10.13 -3.86
N LEU A 55 36.86 -8.79 -3.81
CA LEU A 55 38.08 -8.03 -3.55
C LEU A 55 38.63 -8.24 -2.14
N MET A 56 37.77 -8.35 -1.14
CA MET A 56 38.18 -8.61 0.24
C MET A 56 38.82 -9.98 0.40
N LYS A 57 38.32 -11.01 -0.28
CA LYS A 57 38.93 -12.35 -0.31
C LYS A 57 40.29 -12.36 -1.04
N GLN A 58 40.44 -11.54 -2.09
CA GLN A 58 41.69 -11.43 -2.85
C GLN A 58 42.79 -10.71 -2.09
N LEU A 59 42.42 -9.64 -1.36
CA LEU A 59 43.41 -8.78 -0.67
C LEU A 59 43.74 -9.22 0.75
N HIS A 60 42.85 -10.02 1.37
CA HIS A 60 42.94 -10.44 2.77
C HIS A 60 43.33 -9.29 3.75
N PRO A 61 42.62 -8.16 3.76
CA PRO A 61 42.97 -7.03 4.57
C PRO A 61 42.73 -7.33 6.05
N GLU A 62 43.65 -6.90 6.93
CA GLU A 62 43.42 -6.99 8.37
C GLU A 62 42.31 -6.08 8.86
N ALA A 63 42.12 -4.97 8.19
CA ALA A 63 41.05 -3.99 8.49
C ALA A 63 40.60 -3.22 7.25
N ILE A 64 39.34 -2.75 7.28
CA ILE A 64 38.83 -1.84 6.29
C ILE A 64 38.38 -0.53 6.94
N LEU A 65 38.59 0.58 6.23
CA LEU A 65 38.10 1.91 6.59
C LEU A 65 36.97 2.34 5.67
N LEU A 66 35.81 2.54 6.23
CA LEU A 66 34.57 2.93 5.50
C LEU A 66 34.10 4.31 5.93
N LYS A 67 33.36 5.00 5.08
CA LYS A 67 32.51 6.11 5.50
C LYS A 67 31.09 5.57 5.71
N GLU A 68 30.43 6.04 6.75
CA GLU A 68 29.00 5.82 6.96
C GLU A 68 28.23 6.54 5.84
N SER A 69 28.16 5.88 4.67
CA SER A 69 27.40 6.32 3.50
C SER A 69 26.03 5.63 3.56
N GLY A 70 24.94 6.34 3.23
CA GLY A 70 23.61 5.73 3.19
C GLY A 70 23.50 4.56 2.20
N ILE A 71 22.28 4.07 1.98
CA ILE A 71 21.97 2.92 1.10
C ILE A 71 22.66 3.03 -0.27
N SER A 72 22.64 4.21 -0.89
CA SER A 72 23.29 4.46 -2.18
C SER A 72 24.83 4.32 -2.17
N GLY A 73 25.45 4.29 -1.02
CA GLY A 73 26.92 4.14 -0.86
C GLY A 73 27.37 2.73 -0.58
N GLY A 74 26.45 1.77 -0.47
CA GLY A 74 26.75 0.36 -0.21
C GLY A 74 27.47 0.14 1.14
N PHE A 75 27.09 0.91 2.17
CA PHE A 75 27.76 0.78 3.48
C PHE A 75 27.41 -0.54 4.17
N CYS A 76 26.11 -0.90 4.16
CA CYS A 76 25.64 -2.13 4.81
C CYS A 76 26.24 -3.38 4.15
N GLU A 77 26.27 -3.42 2.82
CA GLU A 77 26.83 -4.54 2.05
C GLU A 77 28.33 -4.73 2.34
N LYS A 78 29.07 -3.62 2.46
CA LYS A 78 30.51 -3.68 2.82
C LYS A 78 30.74 -4.13 4.23
N VAL A 79 29.91 -3.69 5.16
CA VAL A 79 29.99 -4.11 6.58
C VAL A 79 29.70 -5.60 6.70
N GLU A 80 28.64 -6.07 6.04
CA GLU A 80 28.27 -7.49 6.08
C GLU A 80 29.34 -8.39 5.45
N ALA A 81 29.84 -8.02 4.27
CA ALA A 81 30.93 -8.73 3.61
C ALA A 81 32.19 -8.83 4.49
N ALA A 82 32.55 -7.74 5.16
CA ALA A 82 33.72 -7.72 6.06
C ALA A 82 33.49 -8.57 7.32
N ARG A 83 32.30 -8.55 7.92
CA ARG A 83 31.93 -9.37 9.08
C ARG A 83 32.01 -10.85 8.75
N GLN A 84 31.48 -11.28 7.62
CA GLN A 84 31.55 -12.69 7.18
C GLN A 84 32.99 -13.19 6.97
N LEU A 85 33.93 -12.29 6.67
CA LEU A 85 35.33 -12.60 6.46
C LEU A 85 36.19 -12.35 7.72
N GLY A 86 35.60 -11.96 8.84
CA GLY A 86 36.33 -11.69 10.07
C GLY A 86 37.25 -10.45 10.01
N ILE A 87 37.03 -9.53 9.08
CA ILE A 87 37.85 -8.34 8.87
C ILE A 87 37.44 -7.24 9.85
N ARG A 88 38.41 -6.59 10.49
CA ARG A 88 38.14 -5.45 11.37
C ARG A 88 37.61 -4.26 10.61
N ILE A 89 36.56 -3.59 11.14
CA ILE A 89 35.88 -2.48 10.47
C ILE A 89 36.08 -1.19 11.26
N PHE A 90 36.60 -0.17 10.59
CA PHE A 90 36.62 1.21 11.06
C PHE A 90 35.67 2.04 10.23
N ALA A 91 34.66 2.65 10.86
CA ALA A 91 33.70 3.51 10.18
C ALA A 91 33.91 4.98 10.56
N ILE A 92 34.11 5.82 9.56
CA ILE A 92 34.07 7.27 9.75
C ILE A 92 32.59 7.67 9.84
N ARG A 93 32.17 8.07 11.03
CA ARG A 93 30.79 8.47 11.29
C ARG A 93 30.42 9.68 10.44
N ARG A 94 29.17 9.70 9.94
CA ARG A 94 28.62 10.88 9.27
C ARG A 94 28.51 12.02 10.27
N PRO A 95 28.96 13.25 9.93
CA PRO A 95 28.73 14.41 10.80
C PRO A 95 27.25 14.58 11.09
N GLU A 96 26.90 14.91 12.31
CA GLU A 96 25.54 15.25 12.67
C GLU A 96 25.12 16.52 11.91
N THR A 97 23.94 16.48 11.31
CA THR A 97 23.36 17.66 10.67
C THR A 97 22.98 18.69 11.73
N SER A 98 23.19 19.98 11.46
CA SER A 98 22.74 21.04 12.36
C SER A 98 21.24 20.90 12.65
N GLY A 99 20.82 21.06 13.91
CA GLY A 99 19.41 21.07 14.31
C GLY A 99 18.54 22.14 13.62
N LYS A 100 19.16 23.01 12.80
CA LYS A 100 18.42 23.96 11.94
C LYS A 100 17.86 23.33 10.67
N PHE A 101 18.30 22.10 10.32
CA PHE A 101 17.82 21.38 9.15
C PHE A 101 16.79 20.33 9.55
N ILE A 102 15.69 20.27 8.81
CA ILE A 102 14.74 19.16 8.89
C ILE A 102 15.25 18.06 7.97
N CYS A 103 15.66 16.94 8.55
CA CYS A 103 16.10 15.78 7.79
C CYS A 103 14.89 14.94 7.41
N VAL A 104 14.76 14.62 6.13
CA VAL A 104 13.69 13.77 5.60
C VAL A 104 14.28 12.58 4.88
N ASN A 105 13.51 11.48 4.80
CA ASN A 105 13.90 10.28 4.09
C ASN A 105 12.83 9.99 3.02
N GLY A 106 13.23 10.09 1.75
CA GLY A 106 12.39 9.78 0.61
C GLY A 106 11.35 10.85 0.24
N GLU A 107 10.59 10.54 -0.80
CA GLU A 107 9.59 11.44 -1.36
C GLU A 107 8.40 11.67 -0.39
N HIS A 108 7.93 10.59 0.22
CA HIS A 108 6.80 10.66 1.16
C HIS A 108 7.17 11.47 2.42
N GLY A 109 8.39 11.26 2.94
CA GLY A 109 8.90 12.04 4.06
C GLY A 109 8.98 13.54 3.74
N LEU A 110 9.51 13.89 2.55
CA LEU A 110 9.57 15.27 2.09
C LEU A 110 8.16 15.86 1.93
N ARG A 111 7.27 15.15 1.25
CA ARG A 111 5.90 15.60 1.02
C ARG A 111 5.17 15.92 2.32
N ARG A 112 5.22 15.04 3.32
CA ARG A 112 4.57 15.26 4.63
C ARG A 112 5.13 16.47 5.37
N ILE A 113 6.43 16.72 5.30
CA ILE A 113 7.02 17.92 5.89
C ILE A 113 6.54 19.17 5.16
N VAL A 114 6.46 19.14 3.82
CA VAL A 114 5.91 20.26 3.05
C VAL A 114 4.42 20.49 3.39
N GLU A 115 3.61 19.46 3.43
CA GLU A 115 2.18 19.54 3.83
C GLU A 115 2.00 20.10 5.25
N LYS A 116 2.91 19.76 6.19
CA LYS A 116 2.89 20.28 7.57
C LYS A 116 3.21 21.78 7.66
N HIS A 117 4.16 22.27 6.88
CA HIS A 117 4.64 23.66 6.95
C HIS A 117 4.01 24.57 5.90
N LEU A 118 3.53 24.04 4.81
CA LEU A 118 2.92 24.73 3.67
C LEU A 118 1.65 23.97 3.23
N PRO A 119 0.55 24.03 4.01
CA PRO A 119 -0.64 23.20 3.79
C PRO A 119 -1.26 23.34 2.40
N ASP A 120 -1.18 24.53 1.80
CA ASP A 120 -1.76 24.84 0.49
C ASP A 120 -0.81 24.59 -0.69
N PHE A 121 0.38 24.04 -0.45
CA PHE A 121 1.37 23.81 -1.51
C PHE A 121 0.92 22.72 -2.50
N PHE A 122 0.34 21.65 -2.00
CA PHE A 122 -0.24 20.59 -2.84
C PHE A 122 -1.75 20.79 -2.96
N PRO A 123 -2.34 20.52 -4.14
CA PRO A 123 -3.79 20.68 -4.35
C PRO A 123 -4.60 19.68 -3.50
N LEU A 124 -4.01 18.57 -3.10
CA LEU A 124 -4.60 17.54 -2.24
C LEU A 124 -3.55 17.03 -1.27
N ARG A 125 -3.93 16.90 -0.01
CA ARG A 125 -3.08 16.41 1.07
C ARG A 125 -3.08 14.88 1.13
N SER A 126 -1.90 14.28 1.26
CA SER A 126 -1.75 12.84 1.46
C SER A 126 -2.11 12.41 2.90
N GLY A 127 -2.49 11.15 3.06
CA GLY A 127 -2.84 10.58 4.35
C GLY A 127 -2.02 9.35 4.72
N LEU A 128 -2.35 8.76 5.87
CA LEU A 128 -1.75 7.53 6.39
C LEU A 128 -2.71 6.35 6.21
N THR A 129 -2.19 5.20 5.80
CA THR A 129 -2.98 3.97 5.81
C THR A 129 -3.20 3.48 7.24
N THR A 130 -4.23 2.65 7.44
CA THR A 130 -4.50 2.01 8.73
C THR A 130 -3.29 1.19 9.21
N GLY A 131 -2.59 0.52 8.25
CA GLY A 131 -1.37 -0.23 8.54
C GLY A 131 -0.23 0.64 9.08
N THR A 132 -0.04 1.84 8.52
CA THR A 132 0.97 2.79 9.01
C THR A 132 0.63 3.33 10.40
N CYS A 133 -0.65 3.63 10.64
CA CYS A 133 -1.11 4.03 11.98
C CYS A 133 -0.89 2.91 12.99
N ALA A 134 -1.18 1.66 12.63
CA ALA A 134 -0.95 0.49 13.47
C ALA A 134 0.54 0.28 13.78
N ALA A 135 1.41 0.43 12.78
CA ALA A 135 2.86 0.33 12.98
C ALA A 135 3.38 1.44 13.91
N ALA A 136 2.92 2.67 13.75
CA ALA A 136 3.31 3.78 14.62
C ALA A 136 2.84 3.57 16.06
N ALA A 137 1.59 3.13 16.24
CA ALA A 137 1.04 2.81 17.55
C ALA A 137 1.83 1.65 18.22
N ALA A 138 2.16 0.59 17.47
CA ALA A 138 2.96 -0.53 17.96
C ALA A 138 4.38 -0.10 18.38
N VAL A 139 5.03 0.75 17.57
CA VAL A 139 6.34 1.32 17.91
C VAL A 139 6.27 2.16 19.19
N ALA A 140 5.25 3.01 19.31
CA ALA A 140 5.09 3.84 20.49
C ALA A 140 4.81 3.01 21.75
N ALA A 141 3.96 1.98 21.66
CA ALA A 141 3.72 1.05 22.75
C ALA A 141 4.99 0.29 23.14
N THR A 142 5.81 -0.15 22.13
CA THR A 142 7.11 -0.76 22.39
C THR A 142 8.04 0.19 23.14
N TRP A 143 8.08 1.46 22.71
CA TRP A 143 8.87 2.48 23.40
C TRP A 143 8.40 2.65 24.85
N ASP A 144 7.10 2.72 25.08
CA ASP A 144 6.52 2.92 26.42
C ASP A 144 6.88 1.75 27.40
N VAL A 145 6.89 0.49 26.91
CA VAL A 145 7.28 -0.68 27.73
C VAL A 145 8.75 -0.62 28.15
N PHE A 146 9.66 -0.31 27.23
CA PHE A 146 11.08 -0.45 27.46
C PHE A 146 11.80 0.83 27.92
N ASN A 147 11.10 1.97 27.90
CA ASN A 147 11.72 3.27 28.17
C ASN A 147 11.47 3.79 29.58
N ILE A 148 11.94 3.05 30.56
CA ILE A 148 11.77 3.35 31.99
C ILE A 148 12.56 4.60 32.41
N TYR A 149 13.63 4.96 31.68
CA TYR A 149 14.62 5.94 32.11
C TYR A 149 14.52 7.30 31.40
N PHE A 150 13.74 7.45 30.35
CA PHE A 150 13.69 8.70 29.59
C PHE A 150 12.57 9.63 30.10
N LYS A 151 12.93 10.86 30.38
CA LYS A 151 12.07 11.85 31.01
C LYS A 151 10.94 12.38 30.13
N LYS A 152 10.98 12.18 28.79
CA LYS A 152 9.98 12.74 27.88
C LYS A 152 9.69 11.79 26.71
N ARG A 153 8.43 11.39 26.58
CA ARG A 153 7.91 10.60 25.46
C ARG A 153 7.89 11.45 24.18
N PRO A 154 8.34 10.92 23.02
CA PRO A 154 8.15 11.58 21.74
C PRO A 154 6.66 11.72 21.41
N THR A 155 6.30 12.78 20.71
CA THR A 155 4.95 13.00 20.18
C THR A 155 4.78 12.46 18.77
N GLU A 156 5.88 12.16 18.08
CA GLU A 156 5.93 11.57 16.75
C GLU A 156 6.94 10.42 16.77
N PHE A 157 6.61 9.32 16.09
CA PHE A 157 7.48 8.16 16.00
C PHE A 157 7.83 7.87 14.53
N PRO A 158 9.08 7.51 14.23
CA PRO A 158 9.50 7.13 12.90
C PRO A 158 8.93 5.77 12.53
N VAL A 159 8.35 5.68 11.33
CA VAL A 159 7.84 4.43 10.73
C VAL A 159 8.52 4.23 9.39
N VAL A 160 9.15 3.08 9.21
CA VAL A 160 9.69 2.63 7.93
C VAL A 160 8.56 2.03 7.11
N LEU A 161 8.29 2.65 5.97
CA LEU A 161 7.28 2.23 5.01
C LEU A 161 7.73 0.98 4.22
N PRO A 162 6.83 0.29 3.50
CA PRO A 162 7.18 -0.87 2.69
C PRO A 162 8.27 -0.61 1.63
N ASN A 163 8.32 0.60 1.08
CA ASN A 163 9.36 1.03 0.12
C ASN A 163 10.71 1.39 0.77
N GLY A 164 10.84 1.28 2.10
CA GLY A 164 12.05 1.60 2.87
C GLY A 164 12.18 3.07 3.27
N GLU A 165 11.29 3.96 2.85
CA GLU A 165 11.26 5.33 3.32
C GLU A 165 10.81 5.40 4.78
N THR A 166 11.28 6.43 5.49
CA THR A 166 10.90 6.66 6.90
C THR A 166 10.13 7.96 7.02
N ILE A 167 8.97 7.89 7.65
CA ILE A 167 8.13 9.05 7.94
C ILE A 167 7.92 9.21 9.45
N GLN A 168 7.66 10.43 9.91
CA GLN A 168 7.24 10.70 11.29
C GLN A 168 5.71 10.64 11.38
N VAL A 169 5.20 9.89 12.34
CA VAL A 169 3.77 9.71 12.58
C VAL A 169 3.41 10.22 13.95
N PRO A 170 2.48 11.18 14.07
CA PRO A 170 1.99 11.65 15.36
C PRO A 170 1.29 10.52 16.12
N VAL A 171 1.56 10.46 17.42
CA VAL A 171 0.95 9.50 18.35
C VAL A 171 0.31 10.30 19.49
N GLU A 172 -0.88 9.89 19.90
CA GLU A 172 -1.60 10.52 21.00
C GLU A 172 -0.74 10.62 22.27
N PRO A 173 -0.81 11.75 22.98
CA PRO A 173 -0.17 11.86 24.28
C PRO A 173 -0.71 10.80 25.23
N GLN A 174 0.18 10.10 25.91
CA GLN A 174 -0.19 9.15 26.96
C GLN A 174 0.42 9.62 28.27
N HIS A 175 -0.35 9.55 29.34
CA HIS A 175 0.23 9.74 30.67
C HIS A 175 1.20 8.59 30.96
N HIS A 176 2.34 8.94 31.53
CA HIS A 176 3.33 7.94 31.96
C HIS A 176 2.65 6.95 32.90
N ILE A 177 2.56 5.70 32.53
CA ILE A 177 2.09 4.63 33.40
C ILE A 177 3.30 4.26 34.28
N PRO A 178 3.22 4.44 35.61
CA PRO A 178 4.29 4.02 36.51
C PRO A 178 4.55 2.52 36.35
N HIS A 179 5.79 2.11 36.40
CA HIS A 179 6.19 0.69 36.24
C HIS A 179 5.55 -0.22 37.30
N SER A 180 5.20 0.32 38.47
CA SER A 180 4.42 -0.35 39.50
C SER A 180 3.06 -0.82 39.02
N ASP A 181 2.38 -0.04 38.18
CA ASP A 181 1.05 -0.34 37.68
C ASP A 181 1.05 -1.38 36.55
N LEU A 182 2.22 -1.58 35.88
CA LEU A 182 2.42 -2.62 34.89
C LEU A 182 2.62 -4.02 35.51
N LEU A 183 2.96 -4.08 36.79
CA LEU A 183 3.27 -5.34 37.52
C LEU A 183 2.06 -5.92 38.28
N GLU A 184 0.98 -5.17 38.45
CA GLU A 184 -0.14 -5.59 39.35
C GLU A 184 -1.13 -6.59 38.72
N ASN A 185 -1.07 -6.86 37.42
CA ASN A 185 -2.01 -7.78 36.76
C ASN A 185 -1.73 -9.28 36.99
N GLY A 186 -0.92 -9.64 37.96
CA GLY A 186 -0.84 -11.03 38.49
C GLY A 186 -0.37 -12.14 37.57
N ASP A 187 -0.41 -11.92 36.24
CA ASP A 187 -0.13 -12.95 35.22
C ASP A 187 1.31 -12.91 34.66
N GLY A 188 2.17 -12.06 35.22
CA GLY A 188 3.57 -11.95 34.78
C GLY A 188 3.76 -11.39 33.37
N MET A 189 2.87 -10.49 32.92
CA MET A 189 2.96 -9.81 31.63
C MET A 189 3.14 -8.30 31.80
N PHE A 190 4.08 -7.72 31.03
CA PHE A 190 4.12 -6.28 30.83
C PHE A 190 3.20 -5.89 29.69
N GLU A 191 2.22 -5.05 29.96
CA GLU A 191 1.23 -4.64 28.98
C GLU A 191 1.11 -3.12 28.90
N THR A 192 1.10 -2.58 27.70
CA THR A 192 0.83 -1.15 27.45
C THR A 192 0.20 -0.95 26.10
N SER A 193 -0.41 0.20 25.89
CA SER A 193 -1.03 0.54 24.62
C SER A 193 -0.65 1.95 24.18
N ALA A 194 -0.67 2.18 22.86
CA ALA A 194 -0.55 3.51 22.29
C ALA A 194 -1.58 3.71 21.18
N THR A 195 -1.95 4.95 20.95
CA THR A 195 -3.03 5.32 20.02
C THR A 195 -2.53 6.30 18.96
N VAL A 196 -2.92 6.04 17.72
CA VAL A 196 -2.77 6.97 16.59
C VAL A 196 -4.16 7.33 16.08
N ILE A 197 -4.42 8.62 15.91
CA ILE A 197 -5.61 9.09 15.20
C ILE A 197 -5.30 9.03 13.70
N LYS A 198 -6.09 8.26 12.95
CA LYS A 198 -5.88 8.13 11.51
C LYS A 198 -6.18 9.44 10.80
N ASP A 199 -5.20 9.98 10.09
CA ASP A 199 -5.34 11.09 9.16
C ASP A 199 -5.24 10.54 7.73
N ALA A 200 -6.37 10.47 7.03
CA ALA A 200 -6.45 10.01 5.65
C ALA A 200 -6.13 11.12 4.62
N GLY A 201 -5.75 12.32 5.07
CA GLY A 201 -5.57 13.47 4.19
C GLY A 201 -6.90 13.95 3.63
N ASP A 202 -6.91 14.28 2.35
CA ASP A 202 -8.11 14.73 1.63
C ASP A 202 -8.84 13.57 0.91
N ASP A 203 -8.47 12.32 1.22
CA ASP A 203 -9.20 11.16 0.73
C ASP A 203 -10.53 10.99 1.48
N PRO A 204 -11.64 10.68 0.79
CA PRO A 204 -12.94 10.45 1.42
C PRO A 204 -13.01 9.08 2.15
N ASP A 205 -11.95 8.70 2.80
CA ASP A 205 -11.83 7.44 3.56
C ASP A 205 -12.73 7.49 4.81
N ILE A 206 -13.66 6.55 4.90
CA ILE A 206 -14.61 6.45 6.02
C ILE A 206 -13.92 6.18 7.38
N THR A 207 -12.68 5.70 7.34
CA THR A 207 -11.87 5.44 8.55
C THR A 207 -11.05 6.66 8.99
N ASN A 208 -11.20 7.81 8.32
CA ASN A 208 -10.54 9.05 8.72
C ASN A 208 -10.99 9.48 10.13
N GLY A 209 -10.05 9.88 10.98
CA GLY A 209 -10.31 10.29 12.36
C GLY A 209 -10.51 9.13 13.35
N MET A 210 -10.50 7.87 12.91
CA MET A 210 -10.60 6.72 13.83
C MET A 210 -9.34 6.53 14.65
N LYS A 211 -9.50 6.02 15.85
CA LYS A 211 -8.41 5.58 16.72
C LYS A 211 -7.89 4.23 16.24
N VAL A 212 -6.59 4.15 16.02
CA VAL A 212 -5.86 2.90 15.79
C VAL A 212 -5.02 2.66 17.03
N VAL A 213 -5.36 1.65 17.79
CA VAL A 213 -4.72 1.31 19.06
C VAL A 213 -3.87 0.08 18.86
N ALA A 214 -2.63 0.11 19.32
CA ALA A 214 -1.79 -1.07 19.46
C ALA A 214 -1.55 -1.32 20.93
N ASN A 215 -1.96 -2.50 21.39
CA ASN A 215 -1.60 -3.04 22.68
C ASN A 215 -0.41 -3.97 22.49
N ILE A 216 0.63 -3.81 23.30
CA ILE A 216 1.77 -4.71 23.35
C ILE A 216 1.79 -5.43 24.68
N ALA A 217 1.93 -6.76 24.65
CA ALA A 217 2.04 -7.60 25.83
C ALA A 217 3.31 -8.47 25.72
N ILE A 218 4.13 -8.44 26.76
CA ILE A 218 5.41 -9.16 26.84
C ILE A 218 5.39 -10.02 28.08
N PRO A 219 5.44 -11.36 27.96
CA PRO A 219 5.50 -12.27 29.11
C PRO A 219 6.79 -12.06 29.91
N PHE A 220 6.67 -11.94 31.22
CA PHE A 220 7.76 -11.72 32.16
C PHE A 220 8.21 -13.04 32.84
N ARG A 221 8.44 -14.10 32.10
CA ARG A 221 9.05 -15.32 32.65
C ARG A 221 10.46 -15.49 32.12
N ILE A 222 11.44 -15.26 32.98
CA ILE A 222 12.87 -15.39 32.67
C ILE A 222 13.32 -16.87 32.72
N ASP A 223 12.54 -17.78 33.29
CA ASP A 223 12.98 -19.08 33.74
C ASP A 223 12.44 -20.29 32.95
N ASP A 224 11.61 -20.12 31.95
CA ASP A 224 11.18 -21.24 31.10
C ASP A 224 12.21 -21.51 29.99
N PRO A 225 12.73 -22.74 29.89
CA PRO A 225 13.61 -23.10 28.78
C PRO A 225 12.86 -22.99 27.46
N LEU A 226 13.55 -22.41 26.45
CA LEU A 226 13.06 -22.33 25.08
C LEU A 226 12.62 -23.70 24.58
N PRO A 227 11.53 -23.83 23.80
CA PRO A 227 11.35 -24.97 22.92
C PRO A 227 12.60 -25.13 22.04
N GLU A 228 13.13 -26.35 21.94
CA GLU A 228 14.38 -26.65 21.22
C GLU A 228 14.38 -26.19 19.75
N ASP A 229 13.21 -25.98 19.15
CA ASP A 229 13.01 -25.56 17.74
C ASP A 229 12.78 -24.07 17.54
N THR A 230 12.93 -23.21 18.57
CA THR A 230 12.75 -21.77 18.39
C THR A 230 13.97 -21.17 17.67
N PRO A 231 13.80 -20.53 16.47
CA PRO A 231 14.90 -19.88 15.80
C PRO A 231 15.49 -18.79 16.70
N GLN A 232 16.73 -19.00 17.17
CA GLN A 232 17.41 -18.07 18.08
C GLN A 232 17.83 -16.75 17.40
N ASP A 233 17.55 -16.59 16.11
CA ASP A 233 18.08 -15.50 15.30
C ASP A 233 17.18 -14.28 15.17
N ASP A 234 15.91 -14.32 15.64
CA ASP A 234 14.99 -13.20 15.54
C ASP A 234 14.06 -13.04 16.76
N TYR A 235 13.39 -11.86 16.85
CA TYR A 235 12.32 -11.63 17.82
C TYR A 235 11.06 -12.37 17.39
N ASN A 236 10.43 -13.11 18.31
CA ASN A 236 9.14 -13.74 18.08
C ASN A 236 8.00 -12.72 18.23
N ILE A 237 7.63 -12.03 17.16
CA ILE A 237 6.58 -11.00 17.17
C ILE A 237 5.30 -11.56 16.53
N ILE A 238 4.22 -11.62 17.31
CA ILE A 238 2.90 -12.07 16.88
C ILE A 238 1.98 -10.86 16.81
N VAL A 239 1.33 -10.67 15.64
CA VAL A 239 0.39 -9.56 15.41
C VAL A 239 -1.02 -10.13 15.26
N CYS A 240 -1.94 -9.68 16.12
CA CYS A 240 -3.34 -10.10 16.17
C CYS A 240 -4.28 -8.90 16.01
N GLY A 241 -5.52 -9.16 15.58
CA GLY A 241 -6.60 -8.18 15.64
C GLY A 241 -7.36 -8.30 16.96
N GLY A 242 -7.71 -7.15 17.52
CA GLY A 242 -8.56 -6.99 18.68
C GLY A 242 -9.91 -6.36 18.32
N GLU A 243 -10.48 -5.59 19.25
CA GLU A 243 -11.76 -4.90 19.09
C GLU A 243 -11.81 -4.11 17.77
N GLY A 244 -12.90 -4.28 17.01
CA GLY A 244 -13.17 -3.52 15.76
C GLY A 244 -12.26 -3.85 14.58
N VAL A 245 -11.36 -4.83 14.70
CA VAL A 245 -10.66 -5.44 13.58
C VAL A 245 -11.44 -6.66 13.11
N GLY A 246 -11.74 -6.73 11.83
CA GLY A 246 -12.55 -7.80 11.26
C GLY A 246 -11.85 -9.16 11.22
N VAL A 247 -12.66 -10.20 11.05
CA VAL A 247 -12.21 -11.59 10.89
C VAL A 247 -12.55 -12.06 9.49
N ILE A 248 -11.67 -12.85 8.89
CA ILE A 248 -11.84 -13.42 7.55
C ILE A 248 -12.81 -14.59 7.62
N THR A 249 -13.96 -14.47 6.94
CA THR A 249 -15.01 -15.51 6.90
C THR A 249 -15.17 -16.15 5.54
N MET A 250 -14.54 -15.59 4.49
CA MET A 250 -14.62 -16.10 3.11
C MET A 250 -13.24 -16.20 2.47
N PRO A 251 -13.02 -17.15 1.55
CA PRO A 251 -11.77 -17.26 0.80
C PRO A 251 -11.64 -16.15 -0.25
N GLY A 252 -10.42 -15.94 -0.77
CA GLY A 252 -10.13 -15.05 -1.90
C GLY A 252 -9.29 -13.82 -1.56
N LEU A 253 -9.08 -13.51 -0.29
CA LEU A 253 -8.24 -12.38 0.14
C LEU A 253 -6.77 -12.75 0.33
N GLY A 254 -6.39 -14.02 0.16
CA GLY A 254 -5.04 -14.50 0.44
C GLY A 254 -4.72 -14.62 1.94
N LEU A 255 -5.73 -14.52 2.81
CA LEU A 255 -5.62 -14.65 4.24
C LEU A 255 -6.33 -15.92 4.71
N GLU A 256 -5.88 -16.47 5.83
CA GLU A 256 -6.45 -17.68 6.42
C GLU A 256 -7.85 -17.42 7.00
N LEU A 257 -8.78 -18.35 6.78
CA LEU A 257 -10.13 -18.27 7.36
C LEU A 257 -10.06 -18.31 8.88
N GLY A 258 -10.83 -17.43 9.52
CA GLY A 258 -10.83 -17.23 10.98
C GLY A 258 -9.71 -16.32 11.47
N SER A 259 -8.74 -15.95 10.63
CA SER A 259 -7.69 -14.99 11.03
C SER A 259 -8.19 -13.55 11.04
N SER A 260 -7.47 -12.71 11.77
CA SER A 260 -7.73 -11.26 11.77
C SER A 260 -7.48 -10.66 10.39
N ALA A 261 -8.33 -9.74 9.98
CA ALA A 261 -8.23 -9.04 8.68
C ALA A 261 -7.09 -8.02 8.66
N ILE A 262 -5.86 -8.50 8.88
CA ILE A 262 -4.62 -7.75 8.80
C ILE A 262 -3.82 -8.32 7.63
N ASN A 263 -3.71 -7.55 6.54
CA ASN A 263 -2.99 -7.98 5.35
C ASN A 263 -1.49 -8.16 5.64
N ASP A 264 -0.80 -8.94 4.79
CA ASP A 264 0.62 -9.28 4.99
C ASP A 264 1.52 -8.02 5.04
N THR A 265 1.35 -7.07 4.11
CA THR A 265 2.16 -5.84 4.10
C THR A 265 2.07 -5.03 5.40
N PRO A 266 0.87 -4.70 5.94
CA PRO A 266 0.75 -4.11 7.27
C PRO A 266 1.36 -4.97 8.38
N ARG A 267 1.12 -6.28 8.36
CA ARG A 267 1.64 -7.21 9.36
C ARG A 267 3.16 -7.18 9.40
N GLU A 268 3.82 -7.31 8.25
CA GLU A 268 5.26 -7.22 8.13
C GLU A 268 5.82 -5.83 8.46
N MET A 269 5.09 -4.77 8.09
CA MET A 269 5.47 -3.40 8.46
C MET A 269 5.46 -3.20 9.98
N ILE A 270 4.44 -3.70 10.68
CA ILE A 270 4.37 -3.64 12.15
C ILE A 270 5.57 -4.39 12.75
N LYS A 271 5.77 -5.66 12.38
CA LYS A 271 6.88 -6.50 12.88
C LYS A 271 8.24 -5.84 12.65
N LYS A 272 8.50 -5.40 11.41
CA LYS A 272 9.76 -4.75 11.03
C LYS A 272 10.04 -3.49 11.87
N ASN A 273 9.05 -2.65 12.05
CA ASN A 273 9.23 -1.41 12.79
C ASN A 273 9.44 -1.66 14.29
N VAL A 274 8.69 -2.58 14.89
CA VAL A 274 8.90 -2.98 16.29
C VAL A 274 10.28 -3.59 16.47
N LYS A 275 10.69 -4.51 15.58
CA LYS A 275 12.04 -5.11 15.61
C LYS A 275 13.14 -4.05 15.57
N LEU A 276 13.06 -3.08 14.65
CA LEU A 276 14.04 -1.99 14.58
C LEU A 276 14.14 -1.18 15.88
N TRP A 277 13.04 -1.02 16.59
CA TRP A 277 13.03 -0.34 17.89
C TRP A 277 13.61 -1.20 19.00
N LEU A 278 13.30 -2.49 19.06
CA LEU A 278 13.91 -3.42 20.02
C LEU A 278 15.44 -3.47 19.86
N GLU A 279 15.91 -3.54 18.62
CA GLU A 279 17.34 -3.49 18.30
C GLU A 279 17.99 -2.15 18.74
N ARG A 280 17.30 -1.03 18.47
CA ARG A 280 17.76 0.31 18.86
C ARG A 280 17.83 0.51 20.38
N LEU A 281 16.92 -0.10 21.11
CA LEU A 281 16.89 -0.09 22.58
C LEU A 281 17.82 -1.15 23.19
N HIS A 282 18.55 -1.91 22.36
CA HIS A 282 19.42 -3.01 22.78
C HIS A 282 18.72 -4.08 23.63
N ILE A 283 17.44 -4.32 23.36
CA ILE A 283 16.67 -5.37 24.02
C ILE A 283 17.18 -6.72 23.53
N ALA A 284 17.52 -7.61 24.47
CA ALA A 284 17.92 -8.97 24.14
C ALA A 284 16.75 -9.72 23.47
N LYS A 285 17.08 -10.57 22.50
CA LYS A 285 16.11 -11.48 21.90
C LYS A 285 15.60 -12.40 22.98
N GLN A 286 14.29 -12.51 23.11
CA GLN A 286 13.65 -13.31 24.15
C GLN A 286 12.88 -14.48 23.51
N PRO A 287 12.82 -15.61 24.20
CA PRO A 287 12.09 -16.78 23.74
C PRO A 287 10.59 -16.55 23.69
N ASN A 288 10.10 -15.73 24.62
CA ASN A 288 8.69 -15.46 24.75
C ASN A 288 8.17 -14.56 23.63
N PRO A 289 6.97 -14.85 23.05
CA PRO A 289 6.42 -14.03 21.99
C PRO A 289 6.06 -12.63 22.50
N ILE A 290 6.37 -11.62 21.70
CA ILE A 290 5.86 -10.27 21.88
C ILE A 290 4.51 -10.22 21.17
N LEU A 291 3.42 -10.10 21.93
CA LEU A 291 2.08 -10.03 21.38
C LEU A 291 1.71 -8.58 21.10
N ILE A 292 1.29 -8.32 19.86
CA ILE A 292 0.81 -7.00 19.43
C ILE A 292 -0.64 -7.16 18.97
N THR A 293 -1.56 -6.58 19.72
CA THR A 293 -2.98 -6.58 19.38
C THR A 293 -3.38 -5.22 18.82
N ILE A 294 -3.85 -5.18 17.56
CA ILE A 294 -4.32 -3.97 16.92
C ILE A 294 -5.84 -3.87 17.07
N SER A 295 -6.31 -2.77 17.62
CA SER A 295 -7.75 -2.49 17.82
C SER A 295 -8.15 -1.19 17.14
N ILE A 296 -9.41 -1.14 16.70
CA ILE A 296 -10.05 0.04 16.11
C ILE A 296 -11.40 0.23 16.83
N PRO A 297 -11.42 0.88 18.00
CA PRO A 297 -12.66 1.11 18.73
C PRO A 297 -13.77 1.72 17.84
N GLY A 298 -14.94 1.11 17.82
CA GLY A 298 -16.05 1.48 16.92
C GLY A 298 -15.92 0.98 15.48
N GLY A 299 -14.88 0.17 15.18
CA GLY A 299 -14.61 -0.37 13.84
C GLY A 299 -15.73 -1.25 13.30
N GLU A 300 -16.44 -1.98 14.17
CA GLU A 300 -17.56 -2.83 13.76
C GLU A 300 -18.69 -2.04 13.10
N GLU A 301 -19.09 -0.91 13.68
CA GLU A 301 -20.16 -0.06 13.10
C GLU A 301 -19.73 0.59 11.79
N ILE A 302 -18.49 1.03 11.70
CA ILE A 302 -17.96 1.62 10.47
C ILE A 302 -17.85 0.57 9.37
N ALA A 303 -17.45 -0.67 9.69
CA ALA A 303 -17.30 -1.77 8.73
C ALA A 303 -18.60 -2.04 7.95
N LYS A 304 -19.77 -1.89 8.57
CA LYS A 304 -21.09 -2.04 7.91
C LYS A 304 -21.27 -1.10 6.72
N ARG A 305 -20.56 0.02 6.68
CA ARG A 305 -20.62 1.04 5.64
C ARG A 305 -19.47 0.92 4.61
N THR A 306 -18.63 -0.11 4.73
CA THR A 306 -17.51 -0.41 3.83
C THR A 306 -17.85 -1.60 2.91
N PHE A 307 -16.89 -1.98 2.06
CA PHE A 307 -16.98 -3.21 1.27
C PHE A 307 -16.61 -4.47 2.06
N ASN A 308 -16.14 -4.35 3.31
CA ASN A 308 -15.70 -5.49 4.13
C ASN A 308 -16.70 -6.65 4.19
N PRO A 309 -18.01 -6.44 4.46
CA PRO A 309 -18.97 -7.54 4.50
C PRO A 309 -19.08 -8.31 3.17
N ARG A 310 -18.91 -7.63 2.03
CA ARG A 310 -18.91 -8.27 0.71
C ARG A 310 -17.67 -9.10 0.46
N LEU A 311 -16.57 -8.73 1.09
CA LEU A 311 -15.29 -9.43 1.00
C LEU A 311 -15.15 -10.56 2.02
N GLY A 312 -16.19 -10.84 2.81
CA GLY A 312 -16.13 -11.81 3.89
C GLY A 312 -15.21 -11.37 5.03
N ILE A 313 -15.25 -10.08 5.35
CA ILE A 313 -14.60 -9.51 6.53
C ILE A 313 -15.70 -9.06 7.48
N GLU A 314 -15.84 -9.77 8.58
CA GLU A 314 -16.93 -9.55 9.56
C GLU A 314 -16.39 -9.03 10.90
N GLY A 315 -17.23 -8.31 11.64
CA GLY A 315 -16.94 -7.84 13.00
C GLY A 315 -16.01 -6.62 13.07
N GLY A 316 -15.52 -6.08 11.95
CA GLY A 316 -14.67 -4.89 12.00
C GLY A 316 -14.03 -4.44 10.69
N ILE A 317 -13.10 -3.51 10.84
CA ILE A 317 -12.32 -2.92 9.73
C ILE A 317 -11.14 -3.84 9.39
N SER A 318 -10.73 -3.86 8.12
CA SER A 318 -9.48 -4.47 7.68
C SER A 318 -8.30 -3.51 7.85
N ILE A 319 -7.17 -4.04 8.31
CA ILE A 319 -5.90 -3.31 8.36
C ILE A 319 -5.19 -3.50 7.03
N ILE A 320 -5.22 -2.46 6.20
CA ILE A 320 -4.70 -2.47 4.84
C ILE A 320 -3.66 -1.38 4.63
N GLY A 321 -2.94 -1.44 3.51
CA GLY A 321 -2.00 -0.43 3.05
C GLY A 321 -0.76 -1.04 2.42
N THR A 322 -0.67 -1.05 1.10
CA THR A 322 0.47 -1.59 0.36
C THR A 322 1.67 -0.64 0.32
N SER A 323 1.40 0.68 0.26
CA SER A 323 2.45 1.72 0.24
C SER A 323 2.69 2.38 1.61
N GLY A 324 1.73 2.26 2.53
CA GLY A 324 1.71 2.99 3.80
C GLY A 324 1.14 4.41 3.72
N ILE A 325 0.97 4.97 2.53
CA ILE A 325 0.45 6.32 2.28
C ILE A 325 -0.88 6.25 1.52
N VAL A 326 -1.84 7.06 1.92
CA VAL A 326 -3.10 7.27 1.19
C VAL A 326 -2.89 8.43 0.21
N LYS A 327 -3.09 8.15 -1.08
CA LYS A 327 -3.15 9.16 -2.14
C LYS A 327 -4.62 9.44 -2.44
N PRO A 328 -5.12 10.67 -2.22
CA PRO A 328 -6.52 10.99 -2.42
C PRO A 328 -6.99 10.67 -3.84
N PHE A 329 -8.18 10.10 -3.97
CA PHE A 329 -8.80 9.73 -5.25
C PHE A 329 -7.92 8.84 -6.15
N SER A 330 -7.18 7.91 -5.58
CA SER A 330 -6.30 6.99 -6.31
C SER A 330 -7.09 6.02 -7.18
N SER A 331 -6.94 6.13 -8.51
CA SER A 331 -7.48 5.15 -9.47
C SER A 331 -6.89 3.75 -9.24
N GLU A 332 -5.61 3.67 -8.90
CA GLU A 332 -4.93 2.41 -8.60
C GLU A 332 -5.54 1.70 -7.38
N ALA A 333 -5.81 2.44 -6.30
CA ALA A 333 -6.44 1.89 -5.11
C ALA A 333 -7.85 1.36 -5.42
N PHE A 334 -8.62 2.08 -6.26
CA PHE A 334 -9.95 1.64 -6.68
C PHE A 334 -9.87 0.36 -7.55
N ILE A 335 -8.96 0.30 -8.51
CA ILE A 335 -8.75 -0.88 -9.36
C ILE A 335 -8.32 -2.09 -8.51
N ASN A 336 -7.45 -1.88 -7.51
CA ASN A 336 -7.09 -2.93 -6.56
C ASN A 336 -8.28 -3.43 -5.73
N SER A 337 -9.25 -2.55 -5.37
CA SER A 337 -10.48 -2.97 -4.69
C SER A 337 -11.39 -3.81 -5.61
N ILE A 338 -11.43 -3.49 -6.92
CA ILE A 338 -12.12 -4.31 -7.93
C ILE A 338 -11.50 -5.69 -7.98
N ARG A 339 -10.15 -5.78 -8.06
CA ARG A 339 -9.43 -7.06 -8.11
C ARG A 339 -9.75 -7.92 -6.88
N LYS A 340 -9.67 -7.36 -5.68
CA LYS A 340 -10.04 -8.09 -4.45
C LYS A 340 -11.49 -8.58 -4.45
N SER A 341 -12.42 -7.77 -4.92
CA SER A 341 -13.82 -8.17 -5.05
C SER A 341 -13.98 -9.32 -6.06
N MET A 342 -13.24 -9.29 -7.17
CA MET A 342 -13.24 -10.35 -8.20
C MET A 342 -12.64 -11.66 -7.68
N GLU A 343 -11.50 -11.59 -6.96
CA GLU A 343 -10.85 -12.73 -6.32
C GLU A 343 -11.78 -13.44 -5.32
N VAL A 344 -12.50 -12.68 -4.48
CA VAL A 344 -13.49 -13.23 -3.54
C VAL A 344 -14.68 -13.85 -4.31
N ALA A 345 -15.21 -13.16 -5.32
CA ALA A 345 -16.31 -13.66 -6.14
C ALA A 345 -15.97 -15.00 -6.80
N LYS A 346 -14.75 -15.14 -7.32
CA LYS A 346 -14.23 -16.38 -7.90
C LYS A 346 -14.03 -17.47 -6.84
N ALA A 347 -13.37 -17.13 -5.72
CA ALA A 347 -13.08 -18.09 -4.66
C ALA A 347 -14.35 -18.66 -4.00
N THR A 348 -15.43 -17.89 -3.98
CA THR A 348 -16.76 -18.34 -3.55
C THR A 348 -17.54 -19.13 -4.61
N ARG A 349 -16.89 -19.48 -5.74
CA ARG A 349 -17.41 -20.36 -6.81
C ARG A 349 -18.73 -19.87 -7.42
N ASN A 350 -18.86 -18.58 -7.62
CA ASN A 350 -20.05 -18.03 -8.29
C ASN A 350 -20.08 -18.44 -9.77
N PRO A 351 -21.22 -18.91 -10.28
CA PRO A 351 -21.31 -19.35 -11.68
C PRO A 351 -21.22 -18.19 -12.65
N ARG A 352 -21.51 -16.98 -12.20
CA ARG A 352 -21.53 -15.73 -12.97
C ARG A 352 -21.09 -14.58 -12.08
N ILE A 353 -20.27 -13.67 -12.61
CA ILE A 353 -19.92 -12.43 -11.93
C ILE A 353 -20.60 -11.27 -12.66
N VAL A 354 -21.29 -10.45 -11.89
CA VAL A 354 -22.03 -9.29 -12.38
C VAL A 354 -21.28 -8.02 -12.03
N ILE A 355 -20.88 -7.26 -13.03
CA ILE A 355 -20.18 -5.99 -12.85
C ILE A 355 -21.13 -4.82 -13.10
N SER A 356 -21.13 -3.84 -12.20
CA SER A 356 -22.02 -2.67 -12.28
C SER A 356 -21.31 -1.40 -11.84
N SER A 357 -21.86 -0.23 -12.20
CA SER A 357 -21.22 1.04 -11.88
C SER A 357 -21.26 1.42 -10.38
N GLY A 358 -22.20 0.87 -9.64
CA GLY A 358 -22.41 1.16 -8.22
C GLY A 358 -23.82 0.78 -7.75
N ALA A 359 -24.20 1.22 -6.56
CA ALA A 359 -25.39 0.77 -5.85
C ALA A 359 -26.72 0.88 -6.63
N LYS A 360 -26.91 1.95 -7.43
CA LYS A 360 -28.15 2.12 -8.20
C LYS A 360 -28.32 1.03 -9.26
N SER A 361 -27.30 0.82 -10.10
CA SER A 361 -27.33 -0.22 -11.14
C SER A 361 -27.35 -1.61 -10.54
N GLU A 362 -26.59 -1.84 -9.46
CA GLU A 362 -26.57 -3.13 -8.75
C GLU A 362 -27.97 -3.51 -8.24
N ARG A 363 -28.69 -2.58 -7.64
CA ARG A 363 -30.05 -2.85 -7.13
C ARG A 363 -30.97 -3.44 -8.20
N PHE A 364 -30.91 -2.92 -9.43
CA PHE A 364 -31.73 -3.39 -10.54
C PHE A 364 -31.28 -4.75 -11.05
N ILE A 365 -29.96 -4.96 -11.13
CA ILE A 365 -29.44 -6.25 -11.62
C ILE A 365 -29.62 -7.35 -10.58
N LYS A 366 -29.56 -7.05 -9.28
CA LYS A 366 -29.91 -8.02 -8.21
C LYS A 366 -31.34 -8.53 -8.34
N ALA A 367 -32.27 -7.67 -8.74
CA ALA A 367 -33.64 -8.09 -9.01
C ALA A 367 -33.74 -8.99 -10.26
N TYR A 368 -32.84 -8.82 -11.23
CA TYR A 368 -32.75 -9.66 -12.43
C TYR A 368 -32.08 -11.01 -12.18
N TYR A 369 -31.10 -11.06 -11.24
CA TYR A 369 -30.41 -12.28 -10.79
C TYR A 369 -30.62 -12.48 -9.27
N PRO A 370 -31.84 -12.85 -8.82
CA PRO A 370 -32.16 -12.93 -7.39
C PRO A 370 -31.42 -14.05 -6.66
N ASP A 371 -31.00 -15.10 -7.38
CA ASP A 371 -30.33 -16.27 -6.80
C ASP A 371 -28.81 -16.10 -6.64
N LEU A 372 -28.23 -15.03 -7.19
CA LEU A 372 -26.82 -14.77 -7.05
C LEU A 372 -26.49 -14.14 -5.66
N PRO A 373 -25.49 -14.65 -4.97
CA PRO A 373 -25.07 -14.07 -3.70
C PRO A 373 -24.41 -12.70 -3.89
N THR A 374 -24.35 -11.91 -2.80
CA THR A 374 -23.82 -10.54 -2.85
C THR A 374 -22.38 -10.46 -3.38
N GLN A 375 -21.57 -11.49 -3.16
CA GLN A 375 -20.18 -11.58 -3.62
C GLN A 375 -20.07 -11.65 -5.14
N ALA A 376 -21.10 -12.13 -5.83
CA ALA A 376 -21.14 -12.17 -7.29
C ALA A 376 -21.22 -10.79 -7.95
N PHE A 377 -21.51 -9.73 -7.17
CA PHE A 377 -21.69 -8.37 -7.68
C PHE A 377 -20.48 -7.50 -7.39
N VAL A 378 -19.78 -7.04 -8.42
CA VAL A 378 -18.57 -6.22 -8.33
C VAL A 378 -18.82 -4.82 -8.89
N HIS A 379 -18.35 -3.79 -8.19
CA HIS A 379 -18.50 -2.41 -8.64
C HIS A 379 -17.29 -1.98 -9.47
N TYR A 380 -17.50 -1.60 -10.73
CA TYR A 380 -16.41 -1.10 -11.59
C TYR A 380 -16.24 0.43 -11.52
N GLY A 381 -17.14 1.18 -10.90
CA GLY A 381 -17.10 2.64 -10.89
C GLY A 381 -17.11 3.24 -12.31
N ASN A 382 -15.94 3.63 -12.82
CA ASN A 382 -15.75 4.11 -14.20
C ASN A 382 -14.81 3.20 -15.01
N PHE A 383 -14.18 2.19 -14.39
CA PHE A 383 -13.09 1.40 -14.95
C PHE A 383 -13.59 0.09 -15.59
N ILE A 384 -14.48 0.20 -16.58
CA ILE A 384 -15.05 -0.98 -17.27
C ILE A 384 -13.93 -1.83 -17.88
N GLY A 385 -13.03 -1.22 -18.65
CA GLY A 385 -11.95 -1.93 -19.33
C GLY A 385 -11.02 -2.65 -18.37
N GLU A 386 -10.60 -2.01 -17.28
CA GLU A 386 -9.74 -2.64 -16.27
C GLU A 386 -10.47 -3.78 -15.55
N THR A 387 -11.77 -3.62 -15.27
CA THR A 387 -12.60 -4.66 -14.65
C THR A 387 -12.70 -5.90 -15.54
N LEU A 388 -12.92 -5.71 -16.86
CA LEU A 388 -12.98 -6.83 -17.81
C LEU A 388 -11.63 -7.53 -17.97
N LYS A 389 -10.52 -6.79 -17.98
CA LYS A 389 -9.17 -7.38 -17.97
C LYS A 389 -8.93 -8.21 -16.72
N ILE A 390 -9.30 -7.70 -15.54
CA ILE A 390 -9.21 -8.44 -14.28
C ILE A 390 -10.06 -9.72 -14.35
N ALA A 391 -11.28 -9.66 -14.90
CA ALA A 391 -12.14 -10.83 -15.07
C ALA A 391 -11.50 -11.88 -15.99
N ALA A 392 -10.81 -11.44 -17.06
CA ALA A 392 -10.07 -12.33 -17.97
C ALA A 392 -8.85 -12.97 -17.28
N GLU A 393 -8.04 -12.18 -16.55
CA GLU A 393 -6.91 -12.67 -15.75
C GLU A 393 -7.36 -13.71 -14.71
N GLU A 394 -8.50 -13.45 -14.07
CA GLU A 394 -9.12 -14.37 -13.11
C GLU A 394 -9.85 -15.54 -13.77
N GLN A 395 -9.90 -15.61 -15.10
CA GLN A 395 -10.55 -16.67 -15.87
C GLN A 395 -12.04 -16.86 -15.49
N VAL A 396 -12.76 -15.77 -15.30
CA VAL A 396 -14.18 -15.79 -14.97
C VAL A 396 -14.97 -16.27 -16.20
N PRO A 397 -15.74 -17.39 -16.14
CA PRO A 397 -16.37 -17.96 -17.32
C PRO A 397 -17.55 -17.13 -17.85
N HIS A 398 -18.34 -16.53 -16.96
CA HIS A 398 -19.51 -15.74 -17.33
C HIS A 398 -19.48 -14.38 -16.64
N VAL A 399 -19.43 -13.32 -17.43
CA VAL A 399 -19.46 -11.93 -16.96
C VAL A 399 -20.74 -11.25 -17.44
N THR A 400 -21.45 -10.59 -16.54
CA THR A 400 -22.55 -9.69 -16.93
C THR A 400 -22.16 -8.25 -16.64
N LEU A 401 -22.15 -7.42 -17.66
CA LEU A 401 -21.95 -5.97 -17.55
C LEU A 401 -23.30 -5.26 -17.46
N GLY A 402 -23.63 -4.73 -16.30
CA GLY A 402 -24.78 -3.85 -16.12
C GLY A 402 -24.39 -2.38 -16.32
N VAL A 403 -24.98 -1.76 -17.32
CA VAL A 403 -24.64 -0.39 -17.70
C VAL A 403 -25.89 0.48 -17.87
N MET A 404 -25.86 1.71 -17.34
CA MET A 404 -26.91 2.71 -17.57
C MET A 404 -26.56 3.60 -18.77
N MET A 405 -27.57 4.24 -19.40
CA MET A 405 -27.46 4.99 -20.64
C MET A 405 -26.22 5.89 -20.72
N GLY A 406 -25.95 6.69 -19.67
CA GLY A 406 -24.82 7.64 -19.68
C GLY A 406 -23.44 7.02 -19.81
N LYS A 407 -23.25 5.77 -19.37
CA LYS A 407 -22.01 5.02 -19.57
C LYS A 407 -22.06 4.15 -20.83
N ALA A 408 -23.25 3.65 -21.19
CA ALA A 408 -23.44 2.83 -22.37
C ALA A 408 -23.05 3.57 -23.66
N VAL A 409 -23.48 4.83 -23.82
CA VAL A 409 -23.16 5.65 -25.00
C VAL A 409 -21.66 5.92 -25.12
N LYS A 410 -20.95 6.12 -23.99
CA LYS A 410 -19.50 6.31 -23.98
C LYS A 410 -18.75 5.01 -24.31
N LEU A 411 -19.23 3.90 -23.74
CA LEU A 411 -18.67 2.58 -23.98
C LEU A 411 -18.85 2.14 -25.44
N ALA A 412 -20.02 2.37 -26.01
CA ALA A 412 -20.33 2.08 -27.41
C ALA A 412 -19.47 2.88 -28.40
N GLU A 413 -18.99 4.05 -28.01
CA GLU A 413 -18.00 4.85 -28.75
C GLU A 413 -16.54 4.34 -28.56
N GLY A 414 -16.32 3.36 -27.66
CA GLY A 414 -15.00 2.77 -27.40
C GLY A 414 -14.31 3.28 -26.15
N ASN A 415 -14.97 4.09 -25.33
CA ASN A 415 -14.38 4.62 -24.09
C ASN A 415 -14.53 3.62 -22.94
N LEU A 416 -13.48 2.86 -22.67
CA LEU A 416 -13.43 1.85 -21.61
C LEU A 416 -13.28 2.43 -20.18
N ASP A 417 -12.79 3.67 -20.05
CA ASP A 417 -12.86 4.50 -18.85
C ASP A 417 -13.94 5.57 -19.06
N THR A 418 -15.08 5.42 -18.42
CA THR A 418 -16.27 6.25 -18.62
C THR A 418 -16.34 7.49 -17.72
N HIS A 419 -15.22 7.89 -17.10
CA HIS A 419 -15.17 9.01 -16.17
C HIS A 419 -15.57 10.34 -16.85
N SER A 420 -16.54 11.07 -16.28
CA SER A 420 -17.11 12.28 -16.87
C SER A 420 -16.11 13.44 -17.08
N LYS A 421 -15.02 13.50 -16.29
CA LYS A 421 -13.96 14.49 -16.50
C LYS A 421 -13.02 14.14 -17.66
N LYS A 422 -12.98 12.87 -18.09
CA LYS A 422 -12.12 12.40 -19.18
C LYS A 422 -12.85 12.29 -20.51
N VAL A 423 -14.11 11.89 -20.44
CA VAL A 423 -14.93 11.62 -21.63
C VAL A 423 -16.25 12.37 -21.51
N THR A 424 -16.48 13.25 -22.46
CA THR A 424 -17.78 13.92 -22.68
C THR A 424 -18.67 13.07 -23.55
N MET A 425 -19.97 13.33 -23.50
CA MET A 425 -20.96 12.68 -24.37
C MET A 425 -20.81 13.21 -25.80
N ASN A 426 -20.63 12.31 -26.76
CA ASN A 426 -20.57 12.64 -28.18
C ASN A 426 -21.98 12.57 -28.78
N LYS A 427 -22.61 13.73 -29.02
CA LYS A 427 -23.95 13.83 -29.53
C LYS A 427 -24.03 13.39 -30.99
N GLU A 428 -23.02 13.65 -31.80
CA GLU A 428 -22.99 13.27 -33.24
C GLU A 428 -22.98 11.74 -33.35
N PHE A 429 -22.17 11.04 -32.55
CA PHE A 429 -22.19 9.58 -32.49
C PHE A 429 -23.59 9.03 -32.14
N ILE A 430 -24.26 9.65 -31.17
CA ILE A 430 -25.59 9.21 -30.74
C ILE A 430 -26.63 9.49 -31.84
N GLN A 431 -26.54 10.64 -32.52
CA GLN A 431 -27.43 10.97 -33.68
C GLN A 431 -27.23 9.96 -34.82
N ASP A 432 -25.99 9.59 -35.13
CA ASP A 432 -25.70 8.61 -36.17
C ASP A 432 -26.30 7.23 -35.83
N LEU A 433 -26.16 6.79 -34.59
CA LEU A 433 -26.77 5.56 -34.12
C LEU A 433 -28.31 5.63 -34.19
N ALA A 434 -28.89 6.74 -33.76
CA ALA A 434 -30.34 6.95 -33.81
C ALA A 434 -30.84 6.96 -35.27
N ARG A 435 -30.10 7.57 -36.19
CA ARG A 435 -30.41 7.55 -37.64
C ARG A 435 -30.41 6.12 -38.21
N GLN A 436 -29.38 5.32 -37.84
CA GLN A 436 -29.28 3.92 -38.27
C GLN A 436 -30.43 3.05 -37.74
N THR A 437 -30.99 3.42 -36.59
CA THR A 437 -32.12 2.71 -35.99
C THR A 437 -33.50 3.19 -36.52
N GLY A 438 -33.52 4.24 -37.35
CA GLY A 438 -34.71 4.72 -38.05
C GLY A 438 -35.38 5.90 -37.34
N CYS A 439 -34.72 6.63 -36.49
CA CYS A 439 -35.25 7.85 -35.87
C CYS A 439 -35.40 8.98 -36.87
N SER A 440 -36.43 9.82 -36.67
CA SER A 440 -36.73 10.98 -37.51
C SER A 440 -35.73 12.11 -37.33
N GLU A 441 -35.61 13.03 -38.29
CA GLU A 441 -34.77 14.22 -38.19
C GLU A 441 -35.15 15.10 -36.99
N GLU A 442 -36.45 15.11 -36.60
CA GLU A 442 -36.91 15.80 -35.39
C GLU A 442 -36.29 15.18 -34.12
N THR A 443 -36.25 13.84 -34.02
CA THR A 443 -35.58 13.10 -32.92
C THR A 443 -34.12 13.38 -32.92
N LEU A 444 -33.45 13.41 -34.09
CA LEU A 444 -32.02 13.73 -34.19
C LEU A 444 -31.71 15.16 -33.73
N ALA A 445 -32.59 16.11 -34.10
CA ALA A 445 -32.43 17.50 -33.62
C ALA A 445 -32.58 17.59 -32.09
N ALA A 446 -33.55 16.86 -31.50
CA ALA A 446 -33.73 16.79 -30.05
C ALA A 446 -32.50 16.19 -29.35
N ILE A 447 -31.90 15.13 -29.90
CA ILE A 447 -30.60 14.56 -29.39
C ILE A 447 -29.49 15.61 -29.40
N GLY A 448 -29.42 16.44 -30.44
CA GLY A 448 -28.47 17.54 -30.55
C GLY A 448 -28.58 18.58 -29.40
N GLN A 449 -29.79 18.75 -28.84
CA GLN A 449 -30.07 19.72 -27.77
C GLN A 449 -29.99 19.13 -26.36
N MET A 450 -30.01 17.80 -26.19
CA MET A 450 -29.99 17.17 -24.87
C MET A 450 -28.74 17.52 -24.07
N ASN A 451 -28.85 17.54 -22.74
CA ASN A 451 -27.74 17.77 -21.83
C ASN A 451 -27.23 16.49 -21.16
N LEU A 452 -28.10 15.52 -20.96
CA LEU A 452 -27.81 14.28 -20.26
C LEU A 452 -28.23 13.07 -21.10
N ALA A 453 -27.37 12.07 -21.23
CA ALA A 453 -27.68 10.87 -22.02
C ALA A 453 -28.92 10.12 -21.53
N ARG A 454 -29.35 10.26 -20.27
CA ARG A 454 -30.61 9.66 -19.78
C ARG A 454 -31.86 10.22 -20.47
N GLU A 455 -31.79 11.42 -21.05
CA GLU A 455 -32.88 12.03 -21.79
C GLU A 455 -33.23 11.23 -23.07
N LEU A 456 -32.33 10.38 -23.55
CA LEU A 456 -32.56 9.47 -24.66
C LEU A 456 -33.78 8.55 -24.44
N TRP A 457 -34.08 8.20 -23.19
CA TRP A 457 -35.24 7.38 -22.85
C TRP A 457 -36.56 8.06 -23.16
N ASP A 458 -36.59 9.40 -23.15
CA ASP A 458 -37.76 10.22 -23.42
C ASP A 458 -37.75 10.76 -24.85
N ILE A 459 -36.58 10.95 -25.47
CA ILE A 459 -36.40 11.52 -26.82
C ILE A 459 -36.63 10.48 -27.90
N ILE A 460 -36.15 9.24 -27.70
CA ILE A 460 -36.32 8.17 -28.70
C ILE A 460 -37.73 7.61 -28.60
N PRO A 461 -38.48 7.52 -29.75
CA PRO A 461 -39.81 6.94 -29.76
C PRO A 461 -39.86 5.53 -29.17
N GLU A 462 -40.89 5.22 -28.40
CA GLU A 462 -41.02 3.96 -27.65
C GLU A 462 -40.87 2.73 -28.56
N GLU A 463 -41.43 2.76 -29.77
CA GLU A 463 -41.33 1.71 -30.77
C GLU A 463 -39.89 1.48 -31.30
N LEU A 464 -39.00 2.47 -31.17
CA LEU A 464 -37.57 2.37 -31.57
C LEU A 464 -36.64 2.12 -30.43
N LEU A 465 -37.05 2.25 -29.17
CA LEU A 465 -36.20 2.08 -28.00
C LEU A 465 -35.54 0.71 -27.96
N GLU A 466 -36.27 -0.34 -28.28
CA GLU A 466 -35.68 -1.70 -28.27
C GLU A 466 -34.62 -1.85 -29.36
N LYS A 467 -34.88 -1.33 -30.57
CA LYS A 467 -33.93 -1.39 -31.68
C LYS A 467 -32.68 -0.54 -31.40
N PHE A 468 -32.86 0.64 -30.85
CA PHE A 468 -31.77 1.53 -30.42
C PHE A 468 -30.95 0.88 -29.30
N GLY A 469 -31.61 0.33 -28.29
CA GLY A 469 -30.95 -0.36 -27.17
C GLY A 469 -30.10 -1.56 -27.62
N LYS A 470 -30.63 -2.40 -28.53
CA LYS A 470 -29.90 -3.52 -29.14
C LYS A 470 -28.67 -3.04 -29.92
N ALA A 471 -28.84 -2.02 -30.77
CA ALA A 471 -27.69 -1.47 -31.52
C ALA A 471 -26.62 -0.89 -30.59
N LEU A 472 -27.01 -0.23 -29.49
CA LEU A 472 -26.08 0.27 -28.48
C LEU A 472 -25.36 -0.85 -27.76
N ILE A 473 -26.06 -1.94 -27.40
CA ILE A 473 -25.48 -3.14 -26.76
C ILE A 473 -24.48 -3.82 -27.71
N GLU A 474 -24.80 -3.98 -28.99
CA GLU A 474 -23.90 -4.56 -30.01
C GLU A 474 -22.57 -3.77 -30.09
N LEU A 475 -22.65 -2.43 -30.06
CA LEU A 475 -21.47 -1.57 -30.05
C LEU A 475 -20.67 -1.73 -28.75
N CYS A 476 -21.34 -1.90 -27.60
CA CYS A 476 -20.64 -2.20 -26.34
C CYS A 476 -19.90 -3.54 -26.42
N HIS A 477 -20.54 -4.60 -26.96
CA HIS A 477 -19.90 -5.89 -27.20
C HIS A 477 -18.64 -5.77 -28.07
N ARG A 478 -18.72 -5.01 -29.18
CA ARG A 478 -17.57 -4.80 -30.09
C ARG A 478 -16.30 -4.34 -29.36
N HIS A 479 -16.44 -3.53 -28.31
CA HIS A 479 -15.33 -2.99 -27.55
C HIS A 479 -14.98 -3.82 -26.31
N CYS A 480 -15.91 -4.61 -25.77
CA CYS A 480 -15.71 -5.37 -24.55
C CYS A 480 -15.28 -6.82 -24.80
N ASP A 481 -15.85 -7.51 -25.80
CA ASP A 481 -15.57 -8.92 -26.10
C ASP A 481 -14.08 -9.20 -26.33
N PRO A 482 -13.31 -8.32 -27.03
CA PRO A 482 -11.88 -8.56 -27.20
C PRO A 482 -11.08 -8.58 -25.88
N LEU A 483 -11.63 -8.02 -24.80
CA LEU A 483 -10.99 -8.03 -23.47
C LEU A 483 -11.28 -9.32 -22.70
N LEU A 484 -12.20 -10.16 -23.17
CA LEU A 484 -12.66 -11.38 -22.52
C LEU A 484 -12.58 -12.60 -23.48
N PRO A 485 -11.39 -12.96 -23.97
CA PRO A 485 -11.25 -13.95 -25.05
C PRO A 485 -11.76 -15.36 -24.70
N ASN A 486 -11.85 -15.69 -23.41
CA ASN A 486 -12.24 -17.01 -22.92
C ASN A 486 -13.48 -16.94 -22.00
N SER A 487 -14.24 -15.86 -22.04
CA SER A 487 -15.40 -15.65 -21.16
C SER A 487 -16.61 -15.24 -21.99
N GLU A 488 -17.77 -15.66 -21.56
CA GLU A 488 -19.04 -15.19 -22.13
C GLU A 488 -19.41 -13.86 -21.48
N LEU A 489 -19.59 -12.82 -22.31
CA LEU A 489 -20.07 -11.51 -21.86
C LEU A 489 -21.57 -11.38 -22.16
N THR A 490 -22.32 -10.93 -21.18
CA THR A 490 -23.71 -10.44 -21.34
C THR A 490 -23.72 -8.96 -21.00
N VAL A 491 -24.23 -8.12 -21.90
CA VAL A 491 -24.40 -6.68 -21.63
C VAL A 491 -25.88 -6.40 -21.37
N LEU A 492 -26.17 -5.79 -20.22
CA LEU A 492 -27.51 -5.39 -19.80
C LEU A 492 -27.60 -3.87 -19.74
N LEU A 493 -28.38 -3.27 -20.61
CA LEU A 493 -28.68 -1.84 -20.61
C LEU A 493 -29.85 -1.55 -19.67
N ILE A 494 -29.63 -0.73 -18.66
CA ILE A 494 -30.55 -0.49 -17.54
C ILE A 494 -31.16 0.92 -17.66
N THR A 495 -32.47 1.01 -17.60
CA THR A 495 -33.17 2.30 -17.57
C THR A 495 -33.17 2.91 -16.17
N GLU A 496 -33.60 4.18 -16.08
CA GLU A 496 -33.69 4.90 -14.80
C GLU A 496 -34.70 4.28 -13.81
N ASN A 497 -35.73 3.58 -14.32
CA ASN A 497 -36.78 2.89 -13.56
C ASN A 497 -36.53 1.39 -13.39
N GLY A 498 -35.40 0.86 -13.93
CA GLY A 498 -34.99 -0.53 -13.74
C GLY A 498 -35.45 -1.52 -14.80
N LYS A 499 -36.10 -1.08 -15.92
CA LYS A 499 -36.27 -1.94 -17.08
C LYS A 499 -34.92 -2.29 -17.68
N ILE A 500 -34.75 -3.54 -18.11
CA ILE A 500 -33.48 -4.06 -18.64
C ILE A 500 -33.70 -4.47 -20.11
N TYR A 501 -32.78 -4.06 -20.96
CA TYR A 501 -32.62 -4.52 -22.33
C TYR A 501 -31.36 -5.38 -22.45
N SER A 502 -31.41 -6.46 -23.24
CA SER A 502 -30.31 -7.40 -23.47
C SER A 502 -30.21 -7.78 -24.96
#